data_2e92d49f0fd4201bdda29c14551fa148
#
_entry.id   2e92d49f0fd4201bdda29c14551fa148
#
_cell.length_a   1.000
_cell.length_b   1.000
_cell.length_c   1.000
_cell.angle_alpha   90.00
_cell.angle_beta   90.00
_cell.angle_gamma   90.00
#
_symmetry.space_group_name_H-M   'P 1'
#
loop_
_entity.id
_entity.type
_entity.pdbx_description
1 polymer ?
#
loop_
_entity_poly.entity_id
_entity_poly.type
_entity_poly.pdbx_seq_one_letter_code
_entity_poly.pdbx_strand_id
1 'polypeptide(L)'
;MRRRVVITGLGVIAANGIGKEKFWQSNLLGKSGIRPITRFDASQFRTKIAAEVHDFDPAQFMDEDFSSKIDRFSQFAIATTKLALSDAKMDLNREDLNRVGVVMGSGLGGMFFYEKQILTMQEFGNSKT
;
A
#
# COMPACT_ATOMS: atom_id res chain seq x y z
N MET A 1 -11.42 29.81 19.70
CA MET A 1 -12.21 28.58 19.42
C MET A 1 -11.26 27.41 19.14
N ARG A 2 -11.46 26.25 19.77
CA ARG A 2 -10.71 25.04 19.39
C ARG A 2 -11.23 24.52 18.05
N ARG A 3 -10.33 24.29 17.09
CA ARG A 3 -10.67 23.64 15.82
C ARG A 3 -11.06 22.18 16.10
N ARG A 4 -12.19 21.76 15.56
CA ARG A 4 -12.66 20.38 15.63
C ARG A 4 -12.18 19.62 14.38
N VAL A 5 -11.43 18.54 14.56
CA VAL A 5 -10.96 17.67 13.50
C VAL A 5 -11.74 16.36 13.60
N VAL A 6 -12.18 15.83 12.47
CA VAL A 6 -12.95 14.59 12.36
C VAL A 6 -12.35 13.68 11.28
N ILE A 7 -12.50 12.38 11.47
CA ILE A 7 -12.18 11.35 10.44
C ILE A 7 -13.44 11.16 9.62
N THR A 8 -13.35 11.35 8.31
CA THR A 8 -14.50 11.25 7.38
C THR A 8 -14.48 9.98 6.54
N GLY A 9 -13.33 9.32 6.39
CA GLY A 9 -13.21 8.08 5.65
C GLY A 9 -11.96 7.28 6.02
N LEU A 10 -12.02 5.98 5.82
CA LEU A 10 -10.96 5.03 6.13
C LEU A 10 -10.64 4.16 4.92
N GLY A 11 -9.35 4.05 4.59
CA GLY A 11 -8.83 3.08 3.61
C GLY A 11 -7.83 2.16 4.29
N VAL A 12 -7.97 0.86 4.09
CA VAL A 12 -7.12 -0.17 4.72
C VAL A 12 -6.67 -1.18 3.69
N ILE A 13 -5.36 -1.46 3.69
CA ILE A 13 -4.77 -2.63 3.04
C ILE A 13 -3.85 -3.29 4.07
N ALA A 14 -4.22 -4.48 4.50
CA ALA A 14 -3.49 -5.23 5.51
C ALA A 14 -3.52 -6.74 5.17
N ALA A 15 -2.59 -7.50 5.76
CA ALA A 15 -2.46 -8.93 5.53
C ALA A 15 -3.71 -9.74 5.98
N ASN A 16 -4.52 -9.20 6.88
CA ASN A 16 -5.76 -9.80 7.36
C ASN A 16 -7.03 -9.21 6.72
N GLY A 17 -6.89 -8.29 5.75
CA GLY A 17 -8.02 -7.77 5.00
C GLY A 17 -7.73 -6.52 4.16
N ILE A 18 -8.31 -6.48 2.97
CA ILE A 18 -8.32 -5.31 2.08
C ILE A 18 -9.72 -4.68 2.19
N GLY A 19 -9.76 -3.37 2.43
CA GLY A 19 -10.97 -2.65 2.78
C GLY A 19 -11.29 -2.71 4.28
N LYS A 20 -11.94 -1.66 4.80
CA LYS A 20 -12.20 -1.49 6.23
C LYS A 20 -13.07 -2.60 6.82
N GLU A 21 -14.05 -3.09 6.06
CA GLU A 21 -14.98 -4.13 6.49
C GLU A 21 -14.27 -5.47 6.72
N LYS A 22 -13.49 -5.94 5.73
CA LYS A 22 -12.73 -7.20 5.85
C LYS A 22 -11.69 -7.14 6.96
N PHE A 23 -10.97 -6.02 7.02
CA PHE A 23 -10.00 -5.78 8.08
C PHE A 23 -10.65 -5.83 9.47
N TRP A 24 -11.77 -5.12 9.65
CA TRP A 24 -12.48 -5.08 10.92
C TRP A 24 -13.04 -6.44 11.33
N GLN A 25 -13.70 -7.15 10.40
CA GLN A 25 -14.22 -8.50 10.65
C GLN A 25 -13.11 -9.49 11.02
N SER A 26 -11.96 -9.41 10.36
CA SER A 26 -10.80 -10.24 10.72
C SER A 26 -10.30 -9.96 12.13
N ASN A 27 -10.27 -8.69 12.56
CA ASN A 27 -9.89 -8.31 13.90
C ASN A 27 -10.90 -8.80 14.95
N LEU A 28 -12.20 -8.68 14.69
CA LEU A 28 -13.24 -9.19 15.58
C LEU A 28 -13.17 -10.71 15.77
N LEU A 29 -12.77 -11.43 14.73
CA LEU A 29 -12.61 -12.87 14.74
C LEU A 29 -11.23 -13.34 15.23
N GLY A 30 -10.32 -12.42 15.61
CA GLY A 30 -8.96 -12.74 16.01
C GLY A 30 -8.12 -13.39 14.88
N LYS A 31 -8.46 -13.17 13.61
CA LYS A 31 -7.74 -13.73 12.47
C LYS A 31 -6.42 -13.01 12.27
N SER A 32 -5.31 -13.74 12.46
CA SER A 32 -3.97 -13.25 12.17
C SER A 32 -3.71 -13.23 10.67
N GLY A 33 -3.06 -12.15 10.19
CA GLY A 33 -2.48 -12.08 8.85
C GLY A 33 -1.03 -12.59 8.80
N ILE A 34 -0.44 -12.99 9.93
CA ILE A 34 0.92 -13.48 10.02
C ILE A 34 0.96 -14.93 9.54
N ARG A 35 1.84 -15.22 8.56
CA ARG A 35 2.01 -16.53 7.93
C ARG A 35 3.49 -16.76 7.62
N PRO A 36 3.90 -17.99 7.24
CA PRO A 36 5.23 -18.21 6.68
C PRO A 36 5.50 -17.28 5.49
N ILE A 37 6.72 -16.74 5.42
CA ILE A 37 7.15 -15.87 4.32
C ILE A 37 7.14 -16.66 3.01
N THR A 38 6.53 -16.07 1.98
CA THR A 38 6.42 -16.69 0.65
C THR A 38 7.09 -15.89 -0.46
N ARG A 39 7.46 -14.65 -0.21
CA ARG A 39 8.03 -13.73 -1.23
C ARG A 39 9.50 -13.99 -1.54
N PHE A 40 10.21 -14.68 -0.66
CA PHE A 40 11.60 -15.08 -0.82
C PHE A 40 11.89 -16.31 0.05
N ASP A 41 13.02 -16.98 -0.20
CA ASP A 41 13.48 -18.08 0.66
C ASP A 41 13.96 -17.55 2.01
N ALA A 42 13.16 -17.77 3.03
CA ALA A 42 13.46 -17.37 4.40
C ALA A 42 14.19 -18.45 5.22
N SER A 43 14.64 -19.55 4.62
CA SER A 43 15.23 -20.71 5.31
C SER A 43 16.45 -20.33 6.16
N GLN A 44 17.26 -19.40 5.70
CA GLN A 44 18.49 -18.91 6.37
C GLN A 44 18.24 -17.80 7.40
N PHE A 45 17.01 -17.30 7.51
CA PHE A 45 16.69 -16.22 8.44
C PHE A 45 16.16 -16.77 9.78
N ARG A 46 16.40 -16.04 10.87
CA ARG A 46 15.85 -16.39 12.19
C ARG A 46 14.33 -16.30 12.21
N THR A 47 13.76 -15.24 11.59
CA THR A 47 12.33 -15.05 11.45
C THR A 47 11.88 -15.58 10.10
N LYS A 48 10.87 -16.44 10.12
CA LYS A 48 10.33 -17.12 8.93
C LYS A 48 8.85 -16.77 8.70
N ILE A 49 8.32 -15.83 9.46
CA ILE A 49 6.92 -15.40 9.39
C ILE A 49 6.84 -13.90 9.16
N ALA A 50 5.85 -13.47 8.40
CA ALA A 50 5.53 -12.07 8.15
C ALA A 50 4.04 -11.87 7.87
N ALA A 51 3.58 -10.63 7.96
CA ALA A 51 2.25 -10.23 7.54
C ALA A 51 2.30 -9.75 6.08
N GLU A 52 2.23 -10.70 5.14
CA GLU A 52 2.24 -10.41 3.71
C GLU A 52 0.83 -10.17 3.18
N VAL A 53 0.63 -9.14 2.36
CA VAL A 53 -0.64 -8.89 1.66
C VAL A 53 -0.61 -9.69 0.35
N HIS A 54 -1.37 -10.78 0.28
CA HIS A 54 -1.40 -11.67 -0.90
C HIS A 54 -2.45 -11.27 -1.93
N ASP A 55 -3.65 -10.91 -1.49
CA ASP A 55 -4.83 -10.74 -2.34
C ASP A 55 -4.97 -9.32 -2.92
N PHE A 56 -3.88 -8.57 -2.99
CA PHE A 56 -3.89 -7.22 -3.54
C PHE A 56 -3.66 -7.26 -5.05
N ASP A 57 -4.66 -6.81 -5.78
CA ASP A 57 -4.62 -6.59 -7.20
C ASP A 57 -4.61 -5.07 -7.49
N PRO A 58 -3.48 -4.52 -7.97
CA PRO A 58 -3.39 -3.09 -8.27
C PRO A 58 -4.31 -2.64 -9.40
N ALA A 59 -4.70 -3.52 -10.34
CA ALA A 59 -5.58 -3.17 -11.46
C ALA A 59 -6.98 -2.70 -11.01
N GLN A 60 -7.39 -3.05 -9.79
CA GLN A 60 -8.63 -2.55 -9.19
C GLN A 60 -8.55 -1.05 -8.80
N PHE A 61 -7.35 -0.51 -8.71
CA PHE A 61 -7.12 0.83 -8.17
C PHE A 61 -6.40 1.76 -9.14
N MET A 62 -5.66 1.24 -10.10
CA MET A 62 -4.84 2.03 -11.00
C MET A 62 -4.60 1.29 -12.32
N ASP A 63 -4.18 2.03 -13.33
CA ASP A 63 -3.78 1.50 -14.62
C ASP A 63 -2.60 0.52 -14.49
N GLU A 64 -2.60 -0.56 -15.29
CA GLU A 64 -1.61 -1.62 -15.22
C GLU A 64 -0.21 -1.13 -15.62
N ASP A 65 -0.12 -0.32 -16.70
CA ASP A 65 1.15 0.26 -17.14
C ASP A 65 1.75 1.16 -16.06
N PHE A 66 0.93 1.98 -15.42
CA PHE A 66 1.37 2.81 -14.30
C PHE A 66 1.78 1.98 -13.10
N SER A 67 0.99 0.98 -12.71
CA SER A 67 1.28 0.13 -11.55
C SER A 67 2.58 -0.65 -11.69
N SER A 68 2.93 -1.06 -12.92
CA SER A 68 4.17 -1.79 -13.21
C SER A 68 5.45 -0.95 -13.01
N LYS A 69 5.34 0.37 -13.05
CA LYS A 69 6.44 1.35 -12.96
C LYS A 69 6.68 1.86 -11.55
N ILE A 70 5.83 1.51 -10.59
CA ILE A 70 5.92 1.98 -9.21
C ILE A 70 6.08 0.81 -8.23
N ASP A 71 6.73 1.07 -7.10
CA ASP A 71 6.91 0.06 -6.05
C ASP A 71 5.57 -0.24 -5.35
N ARG A 72 5.50 -1.43 -4.77
CA ARG A 72 4.31 -1.93 -4.08
C ARG A 72 3.82 -1.04 -2.94
N PHE A 73 4.74 -0.39 -2.20
CA PHE A 73 4.33 0.54 -1.15
C PHE A 73 3.58 1.74 -1.73
N SER A 74 3.99 2.24 -2.92
CA SER A 74 3.30 3.31 -3.64
C SER A 74 1.93 2.85 -4.16
N GLN A 75 1.84 1.60 -4.65
CA GLN A 75 0.56 1.00 -5.03
C GLN A 75 -0.39 0.96 -3.84
N PHE A 76 0.08 0.54 -2.66
CA PHE A 76 -0.72 0.53 -1.43
C PHE A 76 -1.16 1.94 -1.02
N ALA A 77 -0.26 2.93 -1.11
CA ALA A 77 -0.57 4.31 -0.79
C ALA A 77 -1.71 4.87 -1.66
N ILE A 78 -1.64 4.66 -2.97
CA ILE A 78 -2.68 5.08 -3.91
C ILE A 78 -4.00 4.35 -3.64
N ALA A 79 -3.94 3.03 -3.48
CA ALA A 79 -5.13 2.23 -3.25
C ALA A 79 -5.83 2.57 -1.93
N THR A 80 -5.08 2.74 -0.83
CA THR A 80 -5.65 3.15 0.47
C THR A 80 -6.25 4.55 0.41
N THR A 81 -5.61 5.48 -0.33
CA THR A 81 -6.16 6.82 -0.56
C THR A 81 -7.49 6.75 -1.30
N LYS A 82 -7.57 5.97 -2.38
CA LYS A 82 -8.83 5.79 -3.13
C LYS A 82 -9.93 5.17 -2.27
N LEU A 83 -9.60 4.16 -1.46
CA LEU A 83 -10.54 3.56 -0.51
C LEU A 83 -11.03 4.57 0.52
N ALA A 84 -10.14 5.41 1.07
CA ALA A 84 -10.50 6.43 2.04
C ALA A 84 -11.40 7.52 1.45
N LEU A 85 -11.10 7.99 0.24
CA LEU A 85 -11.92 8.97 -0.49
C LEU A 85 -13.31 8.41 -0.81
N SER A 86 -13.38 7.16 -1.26
CA SER A 86 -14.64 6.47 -1.53
C SER A 86 -15.47 6.31 -0.26
N ASP A 87 -14.85 5.92 0.84
CA ASP A 87 -15.53 5.78 2.14
C ASP A 87 -16.04 7.12 2.67
N ALA A 88 -15.26 8.19 2.49
CA ALA A 88 -15.67 9.56 2.83
C ALA A 88 -16.78 10.09 1.90
N LYS A 89 -17.07 9.42 0.78
CA LYS A 89 -17.91 9.93 -0.31
C LYS A 89 -17.46 11.30 -0.81
N MET A 90 -16.14 11.52 -0.81
CA MET A 90 -15.55 12.78 -1.20
C MET A 90 -15.39 12.84 -2.72
N ASP A 91 -16.01 13.85 -3.33
CA ASP A 91 -15.85 14.15 -4.76
C ASP A 91 -14.87 15.30 -4.92
N LEU A 92 -13.65 14.98 -5.37
CA LEU A 92 -12.57 15.96 -5.55
C LEU A 92 -12.90 17.04 -6.59
N ASN A 93 -13.85 16.81 -7.51
CA ASN A 93 -14.30 17.84 -8.46
C ASN A 93 -15.15 18.93 -7.80
N ARG A 94 -15.63 18.69 -6.58
CA ARG A 94 -16.46 19.62 -5.80
C ARG A 94 -15.69 20.29 -4.67
N GLU A 95 -14.42 19.92 -4.50
CA GLU A 95 -13.59 20.43 -3.42
C GLU A 95 -12.61 21.50 -3.91
N ASP A 96 -12.26 22.44 -3.03
CA ASP A 96 -11.13 23.34 -3.28
C ASP A 96 -9.81 22.58 -3.09
N LEU A 97 -9.19 22.15 -4.19
CA LEU A 97 -7.97 21.35 -4.19
C LEU A 97 -6.77 22.07 -3.53
N ASN A 98 -6.79 23.41 -3.42
CA ASN A 98 -5.76 24.15 -2.67
C ASN A 98 -5.85 23.91 -1.15
N ARG A 99 -6.94 23.35 -0.68
CA ARG A 99 -7.18 23.00 0.73
C ARG A 99 -7.11 21.49 0.98
N VAL A 100 -6.85 20.70 -0.05
CA VAL A 100 -6.68 19.24 0.05
C VAL A 100 -5.19 18.92 0.05
N GLY A 101 -4.73 18.23 1.08
CA GLY A 101 -3.35 17.80 1.20
C GLY A 101 -3.24 16.29 1.38
N VAL A 102 -2.13 15.71 0.93
CA VAL A 102 -1.81 14.31 1.15
C VAL A 102 -0.53 14.22 1.98
N VAL A 103 -0.57 13.47 3.06
CA VAL A 103 0.59 13.19 3.90
C VAL A 103 0.75 11.67 4.00
N MET A 104 1.88 11.16 3.52
CA MET A 104 2.20 9.74 3.55
C MET A 104 3.46 9.50 4.36
N GLY A 105 3.42 8.48 5.22
CA GLY A 105 4.57 7.99 5.96
C GLY A 105 5.03 6.63 5.43
N SER A 106 6.35 6.43 5.31
CA SER A 106 6.96 5.16 4.97
C SER A 106 8.25 4.96 5.76
N GLY A 107 8.56 3.73 6.15
CA GLY A 107 9.82 3.41 6.84
C GLY A 107 11.02 3.51 5.90
N LEU A 108 11.03 2.71 4.85
CA LEU A 108 12.15 2.61 3.89
C LEU A 108 11.75 2.93 2.44
N GLY A 109 10.48 3.20 2.18
CA GLY A 109 10.00 3.48 0.83
C GLY A 109 10.14 2.28 -0.12
N GLY A 110 10.56 2.55 -1.35
CA GLY A 110 10.65 1.60 -2.45
C GLY A 110 11.94 0.80 -2.50
N MET A 111 12.36 0.19 -1.41
CA MET A 111 13.63 -0.57 -1.34
C MET A 111 13.71 -1.70 -2.37
N PHE A 112 12.61 -2.41 -2.62
CA PHE A 112 12.59 -3.47 -3.61
C PHE A 112 12.83 -2.94 -5.04
N PHE A 113 12.18 -1.83 -5.38
CA PHE A 113 12.39 -1.18 -6.66
C PHE A 113 13.83 -0.65 -6.80
N TYR A 114 14.34 -0.03 -5.75
CA TYR A 114 15.71 0.48 -5.69
C TYR A 114 16.75 -0.63 -5.90
N GLU A 115 16.64 -1.73 -5.17
CA GLU A 115 17.50 -2.91 -5.34
C GLU A 115 17.45 -3.44 -6.77
N LYS A 116 16.25 -3.61 -7.34
CA LYS A 116 16.07 -4.06 -8.73
C LYS A 116 16.75 -3.12 -9.72
N GLN A 117 16.66 -1.80 -9.53
CA GLN A 117 17.32 -0.84 -10.42
C GLN A 117 18.84 -0.90 -10.32
N ILE A 118 19.41 -1.07 -9.12
CA ILE A 118 20.85 -1.23 -8.93
C ILE A 118 21.34 -2.50 -9.65
N LEU A 119 20.67 -3.62 -9.46
CA LEU A 119 21.03 -4.88 -10.11
C LEU A 119 20.94 -4.77 -11.63
N THR A 120 19.88 -4.15 -12.15
CA THR A 120 19.72 -3.89 -13.58
C THR A 120 20.85 -3.00 -14.13
N MET A 121 21.21 -1.96 -13.40
CA MET A 121 22.32 -1.07 -13.80
C MET A 121 23.66 -1.81 -13.81
N GLN A 122 23.91 -2.68 -12.83
CA GLN A 122 25.14 -3.49 -12.78
C GLN A 122 25.22 -4.49 -13.94
N GLU A 123 24.10 -5.09 -14.33
CA GLU A 123 24.05 -6.10 -15.37
C GLU A 123 24.06 -5.52 -16.79
N PHE A 124 23.34 -4.43 -17.02
CA PHE A 124 23.06 -3.89 -18.36
C PHE A 124 23.59 -2.45 -18.58
N GLY A 125 24.17 -1.82 -17.57
CA GLY A 125 24.60 -0.42 -17.63
C GLY A 125 23.42 0.56 -17.66
N ASN A 126 23.73 1.87 -17.84
CA ASN A 126 22.74 2.95 -17.77
C ASN A 126 21.69 2.95 -18.89
N SER A 127 21.77 2.07 -19.89
CA SER A 127 20.86 2.07 -21.05
C SER A 127 19.50 1.42 -20.78
N LYS A 128 19.32 0.81 -19.60
CA LYS A 128 18.09 0.09 -19.23
C LYS A 128 17.49 0.48 -17.86
N THR A 129 18.08 1.49 -17.24
CA THR A 129 17.54 2.06 -15.98
C THR A 129 16.54 3.17 -16.22
#